data_3cfd7688d944d4f5d8cd60ad69dcbc9f
#
_entry.id   3cfd7688d944d4f5d8cd60ad69dcbc9f
#
_cell.length_a   1.000
_cell.length_b   1.000
_cell.length_c   1.000
_cell.angle_alpha   90.00
_cell.angle_beta   90.00
_cell.angle_gamma   90.00
#
_symmetry.space_group_name_H-M   'P 1'
#
loop_
_entity.id
_entity.type
_entity.pdbx_description
1 polymer ?
#
loop_
_entity_poly.entity_id
_entity_poly.type
_entity_poly.pdbx_seq_one_letter_code
_entity_poly.pdbx_strand_id
1 'polypeptide(L)'
;MAKKKLTTVAKAPKVKLSPRDAKTAERLTGLADRVVAAANNRKDPYVEIPSRTLANVKYSPKKKIIEMGNATNRRQLFDLSQAKAYMRTMLVTSGCKKLIDQGKSTSLRGLFYMLKHTIEGVKENTFDEQGECDTIIEDVEVLLASIREELHLYAENRGAMVGAITFTDKGDEINCARMGSGGYAIQTLGSTLVARLEGSGHPPDHPALGVEHGEPGADLVGEAEQ
;
A
#
# COMPACT_ATOMS: atom_id res chain seq x y z
N MET A 1 13.51 9.28 47.45
CA MET A 1 13.55 8.51 46.18
C MET A 1 12.15 7.97 45.89
N ALA A 2 11.41 8.61 45.02
CA ALA A 2 10.04 8.21 44.68
C ALA A 2 10.07 7.15 43.56
N LYS A 3 9.60 5.93 43.85
CA LYS A 3 9.43 4.86 42.86
C LYS A 3 8.27 5.23 41.92
N LYS A 4 8.58 5.60 40.67
CA LYS A 4 7.62 5.83 39.60
C LYS A 4 6.98 4.47 39.26
N LYS A 5 5.69 4.29 39.61
CA LYS A 5 4.89 3.11 39.23
C LYS A 5 4.79 3.08 37.69
N LEU A 6 5.30 2.04 37.05
CA LEU A 6 5.00 1.76 35.67
C LEU A 6 3.49 1.52 35.54
N THR A 7 2.81 2.38 34.85
CA THR A 7 1.40 2.21 34.50
C THR A 7 1.32 1.07 33.47
N THR A 8 0.74 -0.04 33.85
CA THR A 8 0.46 -1.17 32.96
C THR A 8 -0.51 -0.70 31.88
N VAL A 9 -0.02 -0.55 30.65
CA VAL A 9 -0.86 -0.23 29.50
C VAL A 9 -1.83 -1.39 29.28
N ALA A 10 -3.13 -1.11 29.38
CA ALA A 10 -4.18 -2.09 29.15
C ALA A 10 -4.02 -2.70 27.75
N LYS A 11 -3.90 -4.03 27.70
CA LYS A 11 -3.77 -4.79 26.45
C LYS A 11 -5.05 -4.62 25.64
N ALA A 12 -4.96 -3.95 24.48
CA ALA A 12 -6.09 -3.77 23.58
C ALA A 12 -6.76 -5.12 23.23
N PRO A 13 -8.08 -5.16 23.03
CA PRO A 13 -8.78 -6.39 22.67
C PRO A 13 -8.17 -6.96 21.38
N LYS A 14 -7.84 -8.25 21.40
CA LYS A 14 -7.30 -8.94 20.20
C LYS A 14 -8.39 -9.03 19.16
N VAL A 15 -8.22 -8.29 18.05
CA VAL A 15 -9.06 -8.42 16.87
C VAL A 15 -8.85 -9.81 16.26
N LYS A 16 -9.91 -10.47 15.85
CA LYS A 16 -9.81 -11.76 15.14
C LYS A 16 -9.30 -11.47 13.73
N LEU A 17 -8.04 -11.79 13.49
CA LEU A 17 -7.40 -11.58 12.19
C LEU A 17 -7.99 -12.52 11.12
N SER A 18 -8.13 -12.04 9.90
CA SER A 18 -8.40 -12.89 8.75
C SER A 18 -7.20 -13.84 8.49
N PRO A 19 -7.38 -14.98 7.80
CA PRO A 19 -6.26 -15.86 7.44
C PRO A 19 -5.16 -15.14 6.65
N ARG A 20 -5.54 -14.16 5.82
CA ARG A 20 -4.62 -13.33 5.03
C ARG A 20 -3.82 -12.40 5.93
N ASP A 21 -4.47 -11.69 6.84
CA ASP A 21 -3.83 -10.79 7.79
C ASP A 21 -2.90 -11.55 8.74
N ALA A 22 -3.30 -12.75 9.20
CA ALA A 22 -2.47 -13.60 10.04
C ALA A 22 -1.16 -13.97 9.35
N LYS A 23 -1.20 -14.33 8.06
CA LYS A 23 -0.02 -14.64 7.25
C LYS A 23 0.90 -13.42 7.07
N THR A 24 0.32 -12.25 6.81
CA THR A 24 1.10 -11.00 6.68
C THR A 24 1.71 -10.59 8.02
N ALA A 25 0.95 -10.69 9.11
CA ALA A 25 1.44 -10.44 10.46
C ALA A 25 2.60 -11.38 10.85
N GLU A 26 2.54 -12.65 10.47
CA GLU A 26 3.63 -13.62 10.67
C GLU A 26 4.89 -13.23 9.91
N ARG A 27 4.77 -12.82 8.64
CA ARG A 27 5.92 -12.34 7.83
C ARG A 27 6.58 -11.11 8.46
N LEU A 28 5.77 -10.14 8.91
CA LEU A 28 6.25 -8.94 9.60
C LEU A 28 6.96 -9.29 10.91
N THR A 29 6.39 -10.21 11.71
CA THR A 29 7.00 -10.68 12.96
C THR A 29 8.30 -11.44 12.69
N GLY A 30 8.33 -12.32 11.69
CA GLY A 30 9.52 -13.05 11.29
C GLY A 30 10.68 -12.16 10.84
N LEU A 31 10.39 -10.96 10.31
CA LEU A 31 11.42 -9.96 10.04
C LEU A 31 12.02 -9.44 11.36
N ALA A 32 11.19 -9.09 12.33
CA ALA A 32 11.65 -8.62 13.65
C ALA A 32 12.44 -9.71 14.39
N ASP A 33 12.00 -10.96 14.33
CA ASP A 33 12.67 -12.10 14.96
C ASP A 33 14.09 -12.30 14.40
N ARG A 34 14.29 -12.13 13.09
CA ARG A 34 15.62 -12.17 12.47
C ARG A 34 16.55 -11.08 13.00
N VAL A 35 16.02 -9.87 13.19
CA VAL A 35 16.76 -8.74 13.75
C VAL A 35 17.18 -9.04 15.20
N VAL A 36 16.25 -9.52 16.01
CA VAL A 36 16.51 -9.90 17.42
C VAL A 36 17.54 -11.04 17.49
N ALA A 37 17.40 -12.05 16.65
CA ALA A 37 18.33 -13.17 16.59
C ALA A 37 19.75 -12.71 16.19
N ALA A 38 19.88 -11.80 15.23
CA ALA A 38 21.18 -11.23 14.85
C ALA A 38 21.81 -10.46 16.02
N ALA A 39 21.04 -9.61 16.70
CA ALA A 39 21.51 -8.84 17.85
C ALA A 39 21.95 -9.76 19.01
N ASN A 40 21.17 -10.80 19.33
CA ASN A 40 21.52 -11.77 20.37
C ASN A 40 22.82 -12.54 20.05
N ASN A 41 23.08 -12.78 18.78
CA ASN A 41 24.30 -13.42 18.30
C ASN A 41 25.48 -12.44 18.10
N ARG A 42 25.34 -11.18 18.54
CA ARG A 42 26.33 -10.10 18.35
C ARG A 42 26.75 -9.90 16.89
N LYS A 43 25.81 -10.14 15.96
CA LYS A 43 25.97 -9.85 14.54
C LYS A 43 25.25 -8.56 14.20
N ASP A 44 25.76 -7.86 13.18
CA ASP A 44 25.08 -6.66 12.68
C ASP A 44 23.70 -7.04 12.09
N PRO A 45 22.58 -6.53 12.64
CA PRO A 45 21.27 -6.74 12.06
C PRO A 45 21.16 -6.10 10.67
N TYR A 46 20.65 -6.85 9.74
CA TYR A 46 20.45 -6.37 8.36
C TYR A 46 19.14 -6.86 7.75
N VAL A 47 18.74 -6.16 6.70
CA VAL A 47 17.60 -6.52 5.85
C VAL A 47 18.07 -6.59 4.41
N GLU A 48 17.76 -7.68 3.72
CA GLU A 48 18.02 -7.84 2.28
C GLU A 48 16.75 -7.61 1.50
N ILE A 49 16.75 -6.55 0.71
CA ILE A 49 15.59 -6.12 -0.08
C ILE A 49 15.89 -6.42 -1.55
N PRO A 50 15.01 -7.16 -2.27
CA PRO A 50 15.16 -7.36 -3.70
C PRO A 50 15.28 -6.02 -4.43
N SER A 51 16.27 -5.90 -5.32
CA SER A 51 16.50 -4.67 -6.08
C SER A 51 15.40 -4.44 -7.11
N ARG A 52 14.76 -3.28 -7.07
CA ARG A 52 13.69 -2.87 -8.00
C ARG A 52 14.21 -2.17 -9.26
N THR A 53 15.50 -2.28 -9.55
CA THR A 53 16.09 -1.69 -10.75
C THR A 53 15.69 -2.46 -12.02
N LEU A 54 15.57 -1.77 -13.14
CA LEU A 54 15.31 -2.38 -14.44
C LEU A 54 16.35 -3.46 -14.82
N ALA A 55 17.60 -3.30 -14.38
CA ALA A 55 18.65 -4.29 -14.58
C ALA A 55 18.37 -5.63 -13.87
N ASN A 56 17.54 -5.62 -12.82
CA ASN A 56 17.14 -6.82 -12.06
C ASN A 56 15.80 -7.40 -12.52
N VAL A 57 15.28 -6.97 -13.68
CA VAL A 57 14.00 -7.44 -14.22
C VAL A 57 14.26 -8.34 -15.42
N LYS A 58 13.60 -9.50 -15.48
CA LYS A 58 13.72 -10.47 -16.56
C LYS A 58 12.33 -10.84 -17.09
N TYR A 59 12.20 -10.84 -18.41
CA TYR A 59 10.99 -11.38 -19.04
C TYR A 59 11.08 -12.90 -19.12
N SER A 60 10.06 -13.60 -18.64
CA SER A 60 9.93 -15.05 -18.75
C SER A 60 9.04 -15.41 -19.96
N PRO A 61 9.61 -15.87 -21.10
CA PRO A 61 8.82 -16.19 -22.29
C PRO A 61 7.83 -17.34 -22.07
N LYS A 62 8.18 -18.27 -21.18
CA LYS A 62 7.32 -19.43 -20.86
C LYS A 62 6.05 -19.01 -20.11
N LYS A 63 6.17 -18.08 -19.16
CA LYS A 63 5.06 -17.60 -18.33
C LYS A 63 4.41 -16.32 -18.89
N LYS A 64 5.04 -15.67 -19.86
CA LYS A 64 4.63 -14.36 -20.43
C LYS A 64 4.48 -13.26 -19.37
N ILE A 65 5.32 -13.30 -18.33
CA ILE A 65 5.33 -12.32 -17.23
C ILE A 65 6.74 -11.77 -17.04
N ILE A 66 6.80 -10.60 -16.42
CA ILE A 66 8.03 -9.99 -15.96
C ILE A 66 8.30 -10.51 -14.54
N GLU A 67 9.48 -11.09 -14.33
CA GLU A 67 9.92 -11.61 -13.04
C GLU A 67 11.09 -10.77 -12.52
N MET A 68 11.15 -10.59 -11.20
CA MET A 68 12.29 -9.96 -10.56
C MET A 68 13.48 -10.93 -10.51
N GLY A 69 14.68 -10.40 -10.75
CA GLY A 69 15.92 -11.17 -10.63
C GLY A 69 16.35 -11.38 -9.18
N ASN A 70 17.56 -11.89 -9.00
CA ASN A 70 18.08 -12.26 -7.69
C ASN A 70 18.98 -11.19 -7.04
N ALA A 71 19.12 -10.01 -7.66
CA ALA A 71 19.91 -8.94 -7.07
C ALA A 71 19.19 -8.35 -5.85
N THR A 72 19.91 -8.21 -4.74
CA THR A 72 19.39 -7.66 -3.50
C THR A 72 20.23 -6.48 -3.04
N ASN A 73 19.58 -5.53 -2.38
CA ASN A 73 20.23 -4.43 -1.68
C ASN A 73 20.19 -4.73 -0.18
N ARG A 74 21.34 -4.62 0.48
CA ARG A 74 21.47 -4.87 1.91
C ARG A 74 21.43 -3.57 2.68
N ARG A 75 20.61 -3.49 3.72
CA ARG A 75 20.57 -2.38 4.68
C ARG A 75 21.04 -2.90 6.03
N GLN A 76 22.08 -2.29 6.58
CA GLN A 76 22.70 -2.68 7.85
C GLN A 76 22.43 -1.62 8.93
N LEU A 77 22.24 -2.07 10.17
CA LEU A 77 21.97 -1.15 11.29
C LEU A 77 23.21 -0.35 11.69
N PHE A 78 24.37 -0.98 11.72
CA PHE A 78 25.61 -0.35 12.19
C PHE A 78 26.44 0.31 11.09
N ASP A 79 25.95 0.35 9.85
CA ASP A 79 26.50 1.16 8.78
C ASP A 79 25.84 2.55 8.79
N LEU A 80 26.62 3.59 9.11
CA LEU A 80 26.11 4.96 9.23
C LEU A 80 25.41 5.46 7.96
N SER A 81 25.85 5.01 6.79
CA SER A 81 25.24 5.38 5.50
C SER A 81 23.85 4.75 5.30
N GLN A 82 23.58 3.64 5.96
CA GLN A 82 22.38 2.82 5.77
C GLN A 82 21.46 2.81 7.01
N ALA A 83 21.97 3.19 8.17
CA ALA A 83 21.27 3.13 9.45
C ALA A 83 19.91 3.86 9.42
N LYS A 84 19.84 5.04 8.80
CA LYS A 84 18.59 5.80 8.65
C LYS A 84 17.57 5.06 7.78
N ALA A 85 18.00 4.48 6.67
CA ALA A 85 17.14 3.68 5.79
C ALA A 85 16.70 2.36 6.45
N TYR A 86 17.58 1.72 7.23
CA TYR A 86 17.27 0.57 8.04
C TYR A 86 16.19 0.90 9.09
N MET A 87 16.40 1.95 9.88
CA MET A 87 15.45 2.43 10.88
C MET A 87 14.08 2.73 10.26
N ARG A 88 14.03 3.45 9.13
CA ARG A 88 12.80 3.74 8.39
C ARG A 88 12.07 2.48 7.95
N THR A 89 12.80 1.45 7.48
CA THR A 89 12.23 0.15 7.12
C THR A 89 11.58 -0.53 8.32
N MET A 90 12.23 -0.53 9.48
CA MET A 90 11.67 -1.08 10.72
C MET A 90 10.45 -0.28 11.21
N LEU A 91 10.46 1.04 11.09
CA LEU A 91 9.32 1.89 11.46
C LEU A 91 8.08 1.60 10.61
N VAL A 92 8.23 1.53 9.28
CA VAL A 92 7.14 1.19 8.36
C VAL A 92 6.60 -0.21 8.67
N THR A 93 7.48 -1.20 8.83
CA THR A 93 7.13 -2.58 9.20
C THR A 93 6.33 -2.62 10.50
N SER A 94 6.77 -1.90 11.52
CA SER A 94 6.09 -1.80 12.82
C SER A 94 4.74 -1.08 12.70
N GLY A 95 4.66 -0.03 11.89
CA GLY A 95 3.42 0.69 11.62
C GLY A 95 2.36 -0.19 10.97
N CYS A 96 2.74 -0.92 9.91
CA CYS A 96 1.85 -1.87 9.24
C CYS A 96 1.40 -3.00 10.18
N LYS A 97 2.31 -3.57 10.97
CA LYS A 97 1.97 -4.58 11.97
C LYS A 97 0.94 -4.06 12.97
N LYS A 98 1.10 -2.83 13.45
CA LYS A 98 0.16 -2.19 14.38
C LYS A 98 -1.22 -1.99 13.75
N LEU A 99 -1.29 -1.60 12.48
CA LEU A 99 -2.56 -1.46 11.73
C LEU A 99 -3.28 -2.79 11.63
N ILE A 100 -2.58 -3.85 11.22
CA ILE A 100 -3.13 -5.21 11.12
C ILE A 100 -3.65 -5.69 12.48
N ASP A 101 -2.87 -5.54 13.56
CA ASP A 101 -3.27 -5.97 14.90
C ASP A 101 -4.50 -5.24 15.43
N GLN A 102 -4.72 -4.00 14.98
CA GLN A 102 -5.88 -3.19 15.33
C GLN A 102 -7.07 -3.38 14.38
N GLY A 103 -6.91 -4.12 13.27
CA GLY A 103 -7.91 -4.24 12.22
C GLY A 103 -8.23 -2.90 11.55
N LYS A 104 -7.25 -1.99 11.50
CA LYS A 104 -7.39 -0.66 10.91
C LYS A 104 -6.59 -0.55 9.62
N SER A 105 -7.06 0.30 8.72
CA SER A 105 -6.35 0.65 7.49
C SER A 105 -6.12 2.16 7.44
N THR A 106 -5.09 2.59 6.72
CA THR A 106 -4.79 4.01 6.55
C THR A 106 -4.28 4.30 5.14
N SER A 107 -4.35 5.56 4.71
CA SER A 107 -3.72 5.98 3.46
C SER A 107 -2.19 6.02 3.60
N LEU A 108 -1.47 6.02 2.48
CA LEU A 108 -0.01 6.21 2.46
C LEU A 108 0.40 7.48 3.21
N ARG A 109 -0.31 8.58 2.96
CA ARG A 109 -0.11 9.86 3.65
C ARG A 109 -0.41 9.74 5.15
N GLY A 110 -1.46 9.00 5.52
CA GLY A 110 -1.80 8.72 6.92
C GLY A 110 -0.69 7.97 7.64
N LEU A 111 -0.10 6.96 7.01
CA LEU A 111 1.05 6.25 7.56
C LEU A 111 2.26 7.17 7.73
N PHE A 112 2.58 8.00 6.72
CA PHE A 112 3.65 8.98 6.80
C PHE A 112 3.51 9.88 8.04
N TYR A 113 2.33 10.50 8.25
CA TYR A 113 2.11 11.34 9.44
C TYR A 113 2.16 10.57 10.75
N MET A 114 1.71 9.31 10.77
CA MET A 114 1.79 8.47 11.96
C MET A 114 3.24 8.13 12.34
N LEU A 115 4.13 8.01 11.37
CA LEU A 115 5.53 7.63 11.58
C LEU A 115 6.49 8.83 11.63
N LYS A 116 6.05 10.02 11.21
CA LYS A 116 6.87 11.23 11.22
C LYS A 116 7.01 11.76 12.65
N HIS A 117 8.22 11.76 13.15
CA HIS A 117 8.57 12.38 14.43
C HIS A 117 10.05 12.76 14.44
N THR A 118 10.43 13.66 15.34
CA THR A 118 11.83 14.02 15.54
C THR A 118 12.53 12.96 16.37
N ILE A 119 13.72 12.57 15.97
CA ILE A 119 14.56 11.57 16.67
C ILE A 119 15.17 12.24 17.87
N GLU A 120 14.96 11.66 19.07
CA GLU A 120 15.53 12.16 20.30
C GLU A 120 17.07 12.16 20.24
N GLY A 121 17.68 13.26 20.63
CA GLY A 121 19.15 13.43 20.66
C GLY A 121 19.80 13.82 19.33
N VAL A 122 19.07 13.70 18.21
CA VAL A 122 19.58 14.07 16.89
C VAL A 122 18.52 14.97 16.27
N LYS A 123 18.66 16.23 16.11
CA LYS A 123 17.65 17.17 15.60
C LYS A 123 17.14 16.86 14.16
N GLU A 124 16.98 15.59 13.83
CA GLU A 124 16.51 15.09 12.54
C GLU A 124 15.16 14.40 12.68
N ASN A 125 14.37 14.45 11.63
CA ASN A 125 13.11 13.72 11.55
C ASN A 125 13.32 12.30 11.01
N THR A 126 12.45 11.38 11.39
CA THR A 126 12.37 10.04 10.80
C THR A 126 12.12 10.12 9.30
N PHE A 127 11.18 10.98 8.89
CA PHE A 127 10.83 11.30 7.51
C PHE A 127 10.67 12.82 7.37
N ASP A 128 11.21 13.39 6.31
CA ASP A 128 11.04 14.81 5.99
C ASP A 128 9.91 14.99 4.98
N GLU A 129 9.87 14.16 3.93
CA GLU A 129 8.90 14.17 2.85
C GLU A 129 8.15 12.84 2.72
N GLN A 130 6.91 12.89 2.19
CA GLN A 130 6.10 11.70 1.96
C GLN A 130 6.78 10.70 1.01
N GLY A 131 7.43 11.19 -0.06
CA GLY A 131 8.11 10.34 -1.04
C GLY A 131 9.19 9.43 -0.43
N GLU A 132 9.84 9.87 0.65
CA GLU A 132 10.78 9.01 1.39
C GLU A 132 10.08 7.83 2.06
N CYS A 133 8.87 8.05 2.61
CA CYS A 133 8.07 6.99 3.22
C CYS A 133 7.52 6.04 2.14
N ASP A 134 7.02 6.58 1.02
CA ASP A 134 6.45 5.80 -0.08
C ASP A 134 7.49 4.84 -0.67
N THR A 135 8.74 5.29 -0.85
CA THR A 135 9.85 4.44 -1.31
C THR A 135 10.12 3.27 -0.36
N ILE A 136 10.07 3.52 0.96
CA ILE A 136 10.27 2.46 1.96
C ILE A 136 9.09 1.49 1.99
N ILE A 137 7.85 1.97 1.80
CA ILE A 137 6.66 1.12 1.70
C ILE A 137 6.81 0.14 0.54
N GLU A 138 7.20 0.62 -0.65
CA GLU A 138 7.44 -0.22 -1.82
C GLU A 138 8.55 -1.26 -1.58
N ASP A 139 9.60 -0.89 -0.85
CA ASP A 139 10.65 -1.83 -0.47
C ASP A 139 10.13 -2.91 0.49
N VAL A 140 9.24 -2.57 1.42
CA VAL A 140 8.61 -3.50 2.35
C VAL A 140 7.64 -4.43 1.61
N GLU A 141 6.88 -3.94 0.64
CA GLU A 141 6.02 -4.75 -0.23
C GLU A 141 6.82 -5.87 -0.91
N VAL A 142 7.95 -5.52 -1.50
CA VAL A 142 8.82 -6.47 -2.19
C VAL A 142 9.52 -7.42 -1.22
N LEU A 143 10.01 -6.90 -0.09
CA LEU A 143 10.67 -7.67 0.96
C LEU A 143 9.80 -8.78 1.53
N LEU A 144 8.50 -8.48 1.70
CA LEU A 144 7.53 -9.40 2.28
C LEU A 144 6.78 -10.21 1.22
N ALA A 145 6.99 -9.94 -0.06
CA ALA A 145 6.18 -10.46 -1.17
C ALA A 145 4.68 -10.31 -0.87
N SER A 146 4.28 -9.10 -0.46
CA SER A 146 2.92 -8.71 -0.08
C SER A 146 2.50 -7.49 -0.88
N ILE A 147 1.22 -7.40 -1.20
CA ILE A 147 0.68 -6.20 -1.82
C ILE A 147 0.31 -5.17 -0.73
N ARG A 148 0.15 -3.92 -1.15
CA ARG A 148 -0.11 -2.77 -0.29
C ARG A 148 -1.33 -2.93 0.60
N GLU A 149 -2.39 -3.52 0.05
CA GLU A 149 -3.64 -3.79 0.75
C GLU A 149 -3.47 -4.84 1.86
N GLU A 150 -2.55 -5.80 1.71
CA GLU A 150 -2.20 -6.77 2.76
C GLU A 150 -1.45 -6.13 3.94
N LEU A 151 -0.81 -4.99 3.69
CA LEU A 151 -0.19 -4.16 4.72
C LEU A 151 -1.17 -3.18 5.38
N HIS A 152 -2.46 -3.27 5.03
CA HIS A 152 -3.52 -2.36 5.46
C HIS A 152 -3.30 -0.90 5.04
N LEU A 153 -2.64 -0.71 3.89
CA LEU A 153 -2.40 0.58 3.27
C LEU A 153 -3.20 0.73 1.99
N TYR A 154 -3.63 1.96 1.70
CA TYR A 154 -4.33 2.27 0.46
C TYR A 154 -3.82 3.58 -0.16
N ALA A 155 -3.93 3.69 -1.46
CA ALA A 155 -3.73 4.95 -2.16
C ALA A 155 -4.86 5.92 -1.81
N GLU A 156 -4.60 7.21 -1.90
CA GLU A 156 -5.67 8.21 -1.76
C GLU A 156 -6.72 8.02 -2.85
N ASN A 157 -7.97 8.35 -2.51
CA ASN A 157 -9.08 8.26 -3.44
C ASN A 157 -8.82 9.19 -4.64
N ARG A 158 -8.84 8.63 -5.85
CA ARG A 158 -8.59 9.38 -7.09
C ARG A 158 -9.77 9.36 -8.06
N GLY A 159 -10.88 8.78 -7.68
CA GLY A 159 -12.09 8.71 -8.48
C GLY A 159 -13.30 9.24 -7.75
N ALA A 160 -14.29 9.71 -8.50
CA ALA A 160 -15.59 10.07 -7.98
C ALA A 160 -16.69 9.50 -8.88
N MET A 161 -17.78 9.06 -8.28
CA MET A 161 -19.00 8.66 -8.99
C MET A 161 -19.96 9.83 -9.01
N VAL A 162 -20.46 10.16 -10.20
CA VAL A 162 -21.49 11.19 -10.43
C VAL A 162 -22.56 10.61 -11.34
N GLY A 163 -23.80 10.95 -11.08
CA GLY A 163 -24.93 10.52 -11.92
C GLY A 163 -26.07 9.85 -11.15
N ALA A 164 -27.04 9.28 -11.88
CA ALA A 164 -28.19 8.61 -11.30
C ALA A 164 -27.83 7.20 -10.78
N ILE A 165 -26.95 7.15 -9.79
CA ILE A 165 -26.49 5.92 -9.14
C ILE A 165 -26.82 6.02 -7.66
N THR A 166 -27.53 5.02 -7.15
CA THR A 166 -27.77 4.85 -5.71
C THR A 166 -27.08 3.58 -5.24
N PHE A 167 -26.34 3.64 -4.14
CA PHE A 167 -25.67 2.49 -3.56
C PHE A 167 -25.67 2.57 -2.03
N THR A 168 -25.41 1.43 -1.39
CA THR A 168 -25.32 1.36 0.08
C THR A 168 -23.85 1.27 0.51
N ASP A 169 -23.42 2.18 1.39
CA ASP A 169 -22.12 2.14 2.05
C ASP A 169 -22.31 2.10 3.56
N LYS A 170 -21.77 1.09 4.20
CA LYS A 170 -21.84 0.87 5.67
C LYS A 170 -23.25 0.94 6.28
N GLY A 171 -24.27 0.64 5.49
CA GLY A 171 -25.68 0.70 5.90
C GLY A 171 -26.40 1.99 5.53
N ASP A 172 -25.70 3.00 5.06
CA ASP A 172 -26.28 4.25 4.58
C ASP A 172 -26.54 4.19 3.07
N GLU A 173 -27.74 4.65 2.66
CA GLU A 173 -28.09 4.78 1.24
C GLU A 173 -27.58 6.11 0.70
N ILE A 174 -26.70 6.04 -0.30
CA ILE A 174 -26.06 7.20 -0.92
C ILE A 174 -26.54 7.38 -2.34
N ASN A 175 -27.11 8.53 -2.64
CA ASN A 175 -27.58 8.90 -3.98
C ASN A 175 -26.60 9.90 -4.62
N CYS A 176 -25.85 9.44 -5.63
CA CYS A 176 -24.83 10.26 -6.29
C CYS A 176 -25.38 11.42 -7.10
N ALA A 177 -26.66 11.36 -7.53
CA ALA A 177 -27.27 12.48 -8.24
C ALA A 177 -27.48 13.72 -7.36
N ARG A 178 -27.47 13.56 -6.04
CA ARG A 178 -27.62 14.65 -5.07
C ARG A 178 -26.31 15.21 -4.55
N MET A 179 -25.16 14.64 -4.94
CA MET A 179 -23.85 15.02 -4.40
C MET A 179 -23.15 16.17 -5.14
N GLY A 180 -23.85 16.81 -6.07
CA GLY A 180 -23.30 17.92 -6.84
C GLY A 180 -22.16 17.49 -7.78
N SER A 181 -21.37 18.46 -8.27
CA SER A 181 -20.29 18.23 -9.22
C SER A 181 -19.10 17.46 -8.65
N GLY A 182 -18.93 17.44 -7.33
CA GLY A 182 -17.84 16.69 -6.67
C GLY A 182 -18.06 15.19 -6.61
N GLY A 183 -19.32 14.74 -6.73
CA GLY A 183 -19.67 13.33 -6.67
C GLY A 183 -19.32 12.64 -5.35
N TYR A 184 -19.47 11.31 -5.34
CA TYR A 184 -19.01 10.47 -4.23
C TYR A 184 -17.62 9.93 -4.51
N ALA A 185 -16.68 10.18 -3.59
CA ALA A 185 -15.29 9.72 -3.71
C ALA A 185 -15.21 8.19 -3.59
N ILE A 186 -14.65 7.53 -4.60
CA ILE A 186 -14.46 6.08 -4.61
C ILE A 186 -13.30 5.73 -3.67
N GLN A 187 -13.60 4.95 -2.63
CA GLN A 187 -12.58 4.43 -1.72
C GLN A 187 -11.99 3.13 -2.29
N THR A 188 -10.66 3.03 -2.29
CA THR A 188 -9.93 1.89 -2.87
C THR A 188 -10.04 0.61 -2.05
N LEU A 189 -10.48 0.68 -0.79
CA LEU A 189 -10.56 -0.48 0.10
C LEU A 189 -11.97 -0.81 0.56
N GLY A 190 -12.40 -1.99 0.12
CA GLY A 190 -13.02 -2.99 0.97
C GLY A 190 -14.41 -2.74 1.52
N SER A 191 -15.19 -1.82 1.00
CA SER A 191 -16.62 -1.91 1.16
C SER A 191 -17.19 -2.67 -0.05
N THR A 192 -17.95 -3.72 0.18
CA THR A 192 -18.73 -4.36 -0.85
C THR A 192 -19.79 -3.35 -1.31
N LEU A 193 -19.48 -2.61 -2.37
CA LEU A 193 -20.42 -1.69 -3.00
C LEU A 193 -21.48 -2.51 -3.73
N VAL A 194 -22.67 -2.59 -3.18
CA VAL A 194 -23.83 -3.11 -3.91
C VAL A 194 -24.49 -1.92 -4.62
N ALA A 195 -24.09 -1.67 -5.86
CA ALA A 195 -24.71 -0.65 -6.68
C ALA A 195 -26.03 -1.15 -7.24
N ARG A 196 -27.11 -0.43 -7.00
CA ARG A 196 -28.38 -0.61 -7.67
C ARG A 196 -28.50 0.47 -8.74
N LEU A 197 -28.44 0.08 -10.01
CA LEU A 197 -28.74 0.96 -11.12
C LEU A 197 -30.26 1.11 -11.19
N GLU A 198 -30.79 2.24 -10.82
CA GLU A 198 -32.17 2.57 -11.10
C GLU A 198 -32.25 2.94 -12.59
N GLY A 199 -32.81 2.04 -13.40
CA GLY A 199 -33.12 2.31 -14.80
C GLY A 199 -34.19 3.38 -14.87
N SER A 200 -33.83 4.64 -15.11
CA SER A 200 -34.74 5.65 -15.57
C SER A 200 -35.14 5.27 -17.00
N GLY A 201 -36.36 4.81 -17.18
CA GLY A 201 -36.94 4.48 -18.49
C GLY A 201 -37.22 5.71 -19.35
N HIS A 202 -36.20 6.51 -19.63
CA HIS A 202 -36.19 7.47 -20.73
C HIS A 202 -34.71 7.71 -21.12
N PRO A 203 -34.33 7.45 -22.38
CA PRO A 203 -33.01 7.85 -22.84
C PRO A 203 -32.95 9.37 -22.86
N PRO A 204 -31.93 10.02 -22.29
CA PRO A 204 -31.75 11.45 -22.49
C PRO A 204 -31.41 11.69 -23.98
N ASP A 205 -32.08 12.67 -24.58
CA ASP A 205 -31.81 13.17 -25.95
C ASP A 205 -30.45 13.84 -26.11
N HIS A 206 -29.43 13.25 -25.54
CA HIS A 206 -28.04 13.66 -25.75
C HIS A 206 -27.27 12.51 -26.40
N PRO A 207 -26.55 12.77 -27.51
CA PRO A 207 -25.75 11.75 -28.15
C PRO A 207 -24.69 11.27 -27.12
N ALA A 208 -24.69 9.98 -26.88
CA ALA A 208 -23.69 9.33 -26.09
C ALA A 208 -22.32 9.69 -26.66
N LEU A 209 -21.45 10.23 -25.81
CA LEU A 209 -20.01 10.27 -26.10
C LEU A 209 -19.55 8.81 -26.23
N GLY A 210 -19.52 8.33 -27.48
CA GLY A 210 -19.02 7.01 -27.81
C GLY A 210 -17.57 6.90 -27.36
N VAL A 211 -17.34 5.95 -26.47
CA VAL A 211 -16.01 5.39 -26.31
C VAL A 211 -15.79 4.54 -27.53
N GLU A 212 -15.14 5.10 -28.54
CA GLU A 212 -14.62 4.32 -29.67
C GLU A 212 -13.55 3.38 -29.15
N HIS A 213 -13.92 2.11 -29.01
CA HIS A 213 -12.95 1.02 -29.01
C HIS A 213 -12.40 0.96 -30.42
N GLY A 214 -11.20 1.53 -30.63
CA GLY A 214 -10.47 1.34 -31.87
C GLY A 214 -10.12 -0.14 -32.02
N GLU A 215 -10.78 -0.78 -32.96
CA GLU A 215 -10.34 -2.06 -33.47
C GLU A 215 -8.96 -1.90 -34.13
N PRO A 216 -8.04 -2.88 -33.99
CA PRO A 216 -6.79 -2.84 -34.73
C PRO A 216 -7.08 -3.08 -36.21
N GLY A 217 -6.93 -2.02 -36.99
CA GLY A 217 -7.10 -2.06 -38.42
C GLY A 217 -6.16 -3.05 -39.07
N ALA A 218 -6.77 -3.92 -39.87
CA ALA A 218 -6.12 -4.81 -40.82
C ALA A 218 -5.49 -4.01 -41.97
N ASP A 219 -4.32 -4.47 -42.39
CA ASP A 219 -3.72 -4.45 -43.72
C ASP A 219 -3.92 -3.25 -44.62
N LEU A 220 -2.82 -2.50 -44.79
CA LEU A 220 -2.54 -1.81 -46.07
C LEU A 220 -1.25 -2.37 -46.68
N VAL A 221 -1.42 -3.39 -47.51
CA VAL A 221 -0.48 -3.74 -48.55
C VAL A 221 -0.61 -2.65 -49.62
N GLY A 222 0.38 -1.81 -49.73
CA GLY A 222 0.52 -0.85 -50.84
C GLY A 222 1.56 -1.35 -51.83
N GLU A 223 1.10 -1.85 -52.95
CA GLU A 223 1.93 -2.07 -54.15
C GLU A 223 2.44 -0.76 -54.63
N ALA A 224 3.76 -0.66 -54.86
CA ALA A 224 4.40 0.39 -55.59
C ALA A 224 4.72 -0.12 -57.01
N GLU A 225 4.00 0.36 -58.00
CA GLU A 225 4.43 0.36 -59.40
C GLU A 225 4.99 1.72 -59.78
N GLN A 226 6.12 1.63 -60.48
CA GLN A 226 6.88 2.59 -61.32
C GLN A 226 7.82 3.55 -60.60
#